data_e4585f28195668fe07917d6db0245256
#
_entry.id   e4585f28195668fe07917d6db0245256
#
_cell.length_a   1.000
_cell.length_b   1.000
_cell.length_c   1.000
_cell.angle_alpha   90.00
_cell.angle_beta   90.00
_cell.angle_gamma   90.00
#
_symmetry.space_group_name_H-M   'P 1'
#
loop_
_entity.id
_entity.type
_entity.pdbx_description
1 polymer ?
#
loop_
_entity_poly.entity_id
_entity_poly.type
_entity_poly.pdbx_seq_one_letter_code
_entity_poly.pdbx_strand_id
1 'polypeptide(L)'
;MKACSTTWRADAPAAGESPGRRAGTMFHVNPEPGAEIHSTDPFATPSAQRSPARRLRGRLAAPVTLWTAPGPAGLTVSSTLLAEGEPDRLLGLIDPESDLWAAIEEAGRFAVALLGPRHRQLADRFAGLFPSPGGLFALDTWAETPYGPVPADAGGWSGCRLDAAREYGWGLLVEATIESVTVTDDTPALLHYRGHYRELTT
;
A
#
# COMPACT_ATOMS: atom_id res chain seq x y z
N MET A 1 -20.92 -28.11 -17.59
CA MET A 1 -20.36 -27.25 -16.57
C MET A 1 -21.07 -27.54 -15.25
N LYS A 2 -20.39 -28.15 -14.29
CA LYS A 2 -20.97 -28.51 -12.99
C LYS A 2 -20.55 -27.45 -11.97
N ALA A 3 -21.53 -26.77 -11.39
CA ALA A 3 -21.31 -25.82 -10.30
C ALA A 3 -20.93 -26.58 -9.01
N CYS A 4 -19.80 -26.24 -8.42
CA CYS A 4 -19.37 -26.74 -7.12
C CYS A 4 -19.91 -25.77 -6.06
N SER A 5 -20.98 -26.14 -5.36
CA SER A 5 -21.52 -25.41 -4.21
C SER A 5 -20.89 -25.99 -2.94
N THR A 6 -19.93 -25.29 -2.35
CA THR A 6 -19.39 -25.62 -1.03
C THR A 6 -20.02 -24.70 0.01
N THR A 7 -20.96 -25.25 0.79
CA THR A 7 -21.55 -24.59 1.95
C THR A 7 -20.61 -24.69 3.14
N TRP A 8 -20.10 -23.57 3.60
CA TRP A 8 -19.38 -23.47 4.88
C TRP A 8 -20.40 -23.27 6.02
N ARG A 9 -20.50 -24.24 6.91
CA ARG A 9 -21.16 -24.05 8.22
C ARG A 9 -20.11 -23.57 9.22
N ALA A 10 -20.38 -22.45 9.86
CA ALA A 10 -19.61 -21.98 11.00
C ALA A 10 -20.24 -22.57 12.28
N ASP A 11 -19.53 -23.49 12.92
CA ASP A 11 -19.84 -23.91 14.30
C ASP A 11 -19.19 -22.92 15.27
N ALA A 12 -20.00 -22.30 16.12
CA ALA A 12 -19.54 -21.43 17.20
C ALA A 12 -19.12 -22.31 18.40
N PRO A 13 -17.96 -22.10 19.01
CA PRO A 13 -17.62 -22.77 20.26
C PRO A 13 -18.23 -22.02 21.46
N ALA A 14 -18.70 -22.83 22.43
CA ALA A 14 -19.28 -22.43 23.70
C ALA A 14 -18.29 -21.70 24.62
N ALA A 15 -18.83 -20.79 25.42
CA ALA A 15 -18.13 -20.08 26.48
C ALA A 15 -17.60 -21.04 27.56
N GLY A 16 -16.29 -20.93 27.86
CA GLY A 16 -15.64 -21.65 28.93
C GLY A 16 -14.53 -20.81 29.59
N GLU A 17 -14.78 -20.45 30.83
CA GLU A 17 -13.86 -20.17 31.95
C GLU A 17 -12.48 -19.51 31.75
N SER A 18 -12.30 -18.40 32.48
CA SER A 18 -11.03 -17.70 32.71
C SER A 18 -10.11 -18.48 33.65
N PRO A 19 -8.82 -18.57 33.38
CA PRO A 19 -7.81 -18.84 34.40
C PRO A 19 -6.88 -17.64 34.65
N GLY A 20 -6.65 -17.45 35.93
CA GLY A 20 -5.72 -16.67 36.69
C GLY A 20 -4.52 -15.99 36.06
N ARG A 21 -4.31 -14.76 36.51
CA ARG A 21 -3.08 -13.97 36.37
C ARG A 21 -1.86 -14.75 36.89
N ARG A 22 -0.90 -14.97 36.00
CA ARG A 22 0.50 -15.23 36.40
C ARG A 22 1.37 -14.06 35.93
N ALA A 23 2.14 -13.52 36.88
CA ALA A 23 3.17 -12.53 36.64
C ALA A 23 4.20 -13.11 35.64
N GLY A 24 4.34 -12.49 34.49
CA GLY A 24 5.26 -12.90 33.44
C GLY A 24 6.55 -12.08 33.52
N THR A 25 7.62 -12.79 33.62
CA THR A 25 9.03 -12.41 33.55
C THR A 25 9.29 -11.54 32.31
N MET A 26 9.93 -10.39 32.55
CA MET A 26 10.39 -9.44 31.54
C MET A 26 11.52 -10.08 30.72
N PHE A 27 11.24 -10.61 29.56
CA PHE A 27 12.26 -11.04 28.63
C PHE A 27 12.75 -9.82 27.83
N HIS A 28 13.99 -9.46 28.04
CA HIS A 28 14.74 -8.54 27.18
C HIS A 28 14.97 -9.26 25.84
N VAL A 29 14.24 -8.90 24.82
CA VAL A 29 14.49 -9.38 23.46
C VAL A 29 15.50 -8.43 22.83
N ASN A 30 16.73 -8.89 22.63
CA ASN A 30 17.70 -8.22 21.78
C ASN A 30 17.12 -8.06 20.37
N PRO A 31 17.17 -6.87 19.76
CA PRO A 31 16.77 -6.73 18.35
C PRO A 31 17.75 -7.50 17.47
N GLU A 32 17.20 -8.35 16.60
CA GLU A 32 18.00 -9.05 15.61
C GLU A 32 18.75 -8.08 14.67
N PRO A 33 20.01 -8.39 14.27
CA PRO A 33 20.73 -7.58 13.30
C PRO A 33 20.00 -7.59 11.94
N GLY A 34 19.59 -6.41 11.49
CA GLY A 34 18.79 -6.24 10.26
C GLY A 34 17.36 -5.73 10.48
N ALA A 35 16.96 -5.42 11.72
CA ALA A 35 15.76 -4.67 12.03
C ALA A 35 15.96 -3.19 11.65
N GLU A 36 15.92 -2.93 10.34
CA GLU A 36 16.22 -1.61 9.80
C GLU A 36 15.01 -0.68 9.87
N ILE A 37 15.29 0.58 10.04
CA ILE A 37 14.57 1.84 9.81
C ILE A 37 13.05 1.86 10.12
N HIS A 38 12.27 0.86 9.73
CA HIS A 38 10.84 0.74 10.09
C HIS A 38 10.58 0.32 11.54
N SER A 39 11.62 -0.09 12.29
CA SER A 39 11.52 -0.39 13.73
C SER A 39 11.67 0.86 14.60
N THR A 40 12.07 1.98 14.02
CA THR A 40 12.29 3.24 14.72
C THR A 40 11.11 4.21 14.65
N ASP A 41 10.03 3.86 13.98
CA ASP A 41 8.78 4.62 14.07
C ASP A 41 8.25 4.51 15.51
N PRO A 42 8.32 5.59 16.33
CA PRO A 42 7.86 5.57 17.71
C PRO A 42 6.35 5.34 17.85
N PHE A 43 5.61 5.50 16.75
CA PHE A 43 4.16 5.26 16.68
C PHE A 43 3.82 3.89 16.09
N ALA A 44 4.82 3.13 15.62
CA ALA A 44 4.58 1.79 15.09
C ALA A 44 4.08 0.85 16.20
N THR A 45 2.91 0.26 16.00
CA THR A 45 2.39 -0.77 16.91
C THR A 45 3.37 -1.94 16.99
N PRO A 46 3.89 -2.28 18.18
CA PRO A 46 4.79 -3.41 18.36
C PRO A 46 4.24 -4.69 17.71
N SER A 47 5.11 -5.51 17.11
CA SER A 47 4.69 -6.71 16.37
C SER A 47 3.83 -7.68 17.20
N ALA A 48 4.09 -7.77 18.50
CA ALA A 48 3.30 -8.60 19.43
C ALA A 48 1.88 -8.09 19.66
N GLN A 49 1.63 -6.80 19.44
CA GLN A 49 0.32 -6.15 19.60
C GLN A 49 -0.45 -6.01 18.29
N ARG A 50 0.15 -6.37 17.16
CA ARG A 50 -0.52 -6.33 15.86
C ARG A 50 -1.58 -7.40 15.76
N SER A 51 -2.76 -7.03 15.23
CA SER A 51 -3.84 -7.99 15.00
C SER A 51 -3.40 -9.15 14.09
N PRO A 52 -4.00 -10.35 14.22
CA PRO A 52 -3.71 -11.47 13.32
C PRO A 52 -3.86 -11.11 11.83
N ALA A 53 -4.88 -10.32 11.48
CA ALA A 53 -5.10 -9.83 10.11
C ALA A 53 -3.94 -8.94 9.63
N ARG A 54 -3.44 -8.02 10.46
CA ARG A 54 -2.28 -7.18 10.12
C ARG A 54 -1.01 -8.02 9.92
N ARG A 55 -0.83 -9.05 10.76
CA ARG A 55 0.30 -9.98 10.63
C ARG A 55 0.20 -10.82 9.36
N LEU A 56 -1.01 -11.26 8.99
CA LEU A 56 -1.26 -11.99 7.74
C LEU A 56 -1.01 -11.08 6.53
N ARG A 57 -1.57 -9.86 6.53
CA ARG A 57 -1.33 -8.87 5.47
C ARG A 57 0.17 -8.65 5.23
N GLY A 58 0.97 -8.53 6.29
CA GLY A 58 2.42 -8.37 6.15
C GLY A 58 3.14 -9.56 5.48
N ARG A 59 2.49 -10.72 5.37
CA ARG A 59 3.02 -11.92 4.69
C ARG A 59 2.56 -12.05 3.23
N LEU A 60 1.68 -11.18 2.78
CA LEU A 60 1.35 -11.03 1.38
C LEU A 60 2.42 -10.12 0.75
N ALA A 61 3.21 -10.67 -0.16
CA ALA A 61 4.11 -9.85 -0.95
C ALA A 61 3.25 -8.96 -1.87
N ALA A 62 3.45 -7.66 -1.79
CA ALA A 62 2.67 -6.69 -2.54
C ALA A 62 3.59 -5.76 -3.34
N PRO A 63 3.22 -5.37 -4.56
CA PRO A 63 3.93 -4.35 -5.30
C PRO A 63 3.86 -3.03 -4.55
N VAL A 64 4.92 -2.24 -4.64
CA VAL A 64 4.94 -0.87 -4.13
C VAL A 64 4.61 0.07 -5.28
N THR A 65 3.51 0.79 -5.15
CA THR A 65 3.07 1.79 -6.12
C THR A 65 3.06 3.17 -5.49
N LEU A 66 3.23 4.19 -6.30
CA LEU A 66 3.03 5.57 -5.93
C LEU A 66 1.75 6.08 -6.61
N TRP A 67 0.80 6.49 -5.81
CA TRP A 67 -0.39 7.16 -6.31
C TRP A 67 -0.22 8.66 -6.17
N THR A 68 -0.55 9.39 -7.21
CA THR A 68 -0.48 10.86 -7.24
C THR A 68 -1.74 11.44 -7.88
N ALA A 69 -2.06 12.67 -7.53
CA ALA A 69 -3.20 13.38 -8.10
C ALA A 69 -2.77 14.80 -8.54
N PRO A 70 -3.51 15.45 -9.43
CA PRO A 70 -3.34 16.87 -9.72
C PRO A 70 -3.43 17.71 -8.44
N GLY A 71 -2.63 18.81 -8.35
CA GLY A 71 -2.54 19.63 -7.14
C GLY A 71 -1.51 19.11 -6.13
N PRO A 72 -0.34 18.77 -6.53
CA PRO A 72 0.62 17.68 -6.25
C PRO A 72 0.44 17.05 -4.86
N ALA A 73 -0.43 16.05 -4.78
CA ALA A 73 -0.58 15.16 -3.64
C ALA A 73 -0.19 13.73 -4.02
N GLY A 74 0.30 12.94 -3.07
CA GLY A 74 0.71 11.56 -3.34
C GLY A 74 0.83 10.71 -2.10
N LEU A 75 0.74 9.39 -2.30
CA LEU A 75 0.82 8.38 -1.24
C LEU A 75 1.44 7.09 -1.80
N THR A 76 2.30 6.45 -1.00
CA THR A 76 2.78 5.10 -1.30
C THR A 76 1.73 4.07 -0.94
N VAL A 77 1.31 3.28 -1.92
CA VAL A 77 0.23 2.29 -1.78
C VAL A 77 0.73 0.91 -2.16
N SER A 78 0.51 -0.08 -1.29
CA SER A 78 0.83 -1.50 -1.53
C SER A 78 -0.41 -2.39 -1.65
N SER A 79 -1.59 -1.81 -1.63
CA SER A 79 -2.90 -2.48 -1.71
C SER A 79 -3.57 -2.21 -3.05
N THR A 80 -2.82 -2.32 -4.14
CA THR A 80 -3.30 -2.06 -5.49
C THR A 80 -3.64 -3.38 -6.19
N LEU A 81 -4.79 -3.43 -6.83
CA LEU A 81 -5.25 -4.53 -7.66
C LEU A 81 -5.69 -3.97 -9.02
N LEU A 82 -5.24 -4.61 -10.09
CA LEU A 82 -5.64 -4.30 -11.45
C LEU A 82 -6.45 -5.47 -12.00
N ALA A 83 -7.56 -5.16 -12.67
CA ALA A 83 -8.43 -6.12 -13.31
C ALA A 83 -8.59 -5.76 -14.79
N GLU A 84 -8.22 -6.71 -15.66
CA GLU A 84 -8.46 -6.59 -17.09
C GLU A 84 -9.96 -6.66 -17.39
N GLY A 85 -10.41 -5.83 -18.34
CA GLY A 85 -11.80 -5.78 -18.74
C GLY A 85 -12.07 -4.71 -19.80
N GLU A 86 -13.34 -4.46 -20.09
CA GLU A 86 -13.80 -3.38 -20.98
C GLU A 86 -14.80 -2.48 -20.22
N PRO A 87 -14.31 -1.41 -19.57
CA PRO A 87 -12.92 -0.92 -19.44
C PRO A 87 -12.11 -1.68 -18.40
N ASP A 88 -10.77 -1.57 -18.48
CA ASP A 88 -9.86 -2.00 -17.42
C ASP A 88 -10.11 -1.23 -16.12
N ARG A 89 -9.95 -1.91 -14.99
CA ARG A 89 -10.32 -1.38 -13.67
C ARG A 89 -9.16 -1.48 -12.68
N LEU A 90 -9.16 -0.56 -11.74
CA LEU A 90 -8.21 -0.54 -10.64
C LEU A 90 -8.94 -0.42 -9.31
N LEU A 91 -8.44 -1.17 -8.32
CA LEU A 91 -8.86 -1.08 -6.93
C LEU A 91 -7.65 -0.78 -6.05
N GLY A 92 -7.86 -0.05 -4.96
CA GLY A 92 -6.84 0.12 -3.93
C GLY A 92 -7.42 0.62 -2.62
N LEU A 93 -6.68 0.37 -1.54
CA LEU A 93 -7.02 0.88 -0.22
C LEU A 93 -6.06 2.00 0.14
N ILE A 94 -6.59 3.18 0.44
CA ILE A 94 -5.83 4.34 0.90
C ILE A 94 -6.33 4.83 2.26
N ASP A 95 -5.58 5.74 2.85
CA ASP A 95 -6.00 6.45 4.05
C ASP A 95 -7.06 7.50 3.68
N PRO A 96 -8.26 7.47 4.29
CA PRO A 96 -9.31 8.46 4.04
C PRO A 96 -8.92 9.89 4.48
N GLU A 97 -7.96 10.03 5.40
CA GLU A 97 -7.49 11.32 5.90
C GLU A 97 -6.26 11.84 5.14
N SER A 98 -5.82 11.14 4.07
CA SER A 98 -4.65 11.54 3.28
C SER A 98 -4.92 12.73 2.37
N ASP A 99 -3.91 13.59 2.19
CA ASP A 99 -3.94 14.66 1.19
C ASP A 99 -4.19 14.12 -0.22
N LEU A 100 -3.75 12.88 -0.48
CA LEU A 100 -4.01 12.21 -1.75
C LEU A 100 -5.51 12.02 -1.97
N TRP A 101 -6.24 11.54 -0.97
CA TRP A 101 -7.68 11.34 -1.11
C TRP A 101 -8.40 12.66 -1.41
N ALA A 102 -8.10 13.73 -0.66
CA ALA A 102 -8.69 15.04 -0.89
C ALA A 102 -8.45 15.53 -2.33
N ALA A 103 -7.23 15.33 -2.86
CA ALA A 103 -6.89 15.71 -4.22
C ALA A 103 -7.57 14.83 -5.28
N ILE A 104 -7.73 13.52 -5.04
CA ILE A 104 -8.46 12.61 -5.93
C ILE A 104 -9.94 12.99 -5.98
N GLU A 105 -10.55 13.27 -4.82
CA GLU A 105 -11.97 13.65 -4.73
C GLU A 105 -12.25 14.94 -5.49
N GLU A 106 -11.34 15.92 -5.40
CA GLU A 106 -11.45 17.18 -6.13
C GLU A 106 -11.22 17.03 -7.65
N ALA A 107 -10.16 16.28 -8.04
CA ALA A 107 -9.77 16.18 -9.44
C ALA A 107 -10.55 15.12 -10.23
N GLY A 108 -11.16 14.14 -9.56
CA GLY A 108 -11.84 12.99 -10.17
C GLY A 108 -10.88 12.04 -10.90
N ARG A 109 -9.57 12.22 -10.77
CA ARG A 109 -8.54 11.45 -11.50
C ARG A 109 -7.24 11.38 -10.73
N PHE A 110 -6.43 10.36 -11.01
CA PHE A 110 -5.15 10.14 -10.37
C PHE A 110 -4.25 9.24 -11.22
N ALA A 111 -2.94 9.28 -10.96
CA ALA A 111 -1.97 8.39 -11.57
C ALA A 111 -1.51 7.33 -10.56
N VAL A 112 -1.18 6.14 -11.07
CA VAL A 112 -0.59 5.04 -10.31
C VAL A 112 0.68 4.59 -10.99
N ALA A 113 1.83 4.85 -10.38
CA ALA A 113 3.14 4.51 -10.90
C ALA A 113 3.72 3.27 -10.22
N LEU A 114 4.34 2.38 -10.99
CA LEU A 114 5.07 1.22 -10.49
C LEU A 114 6.46 1.64 -10.04
N LEU A 115 6.79 1.37 -8.79
CA LEU A 115 8.10 1.70 -8.24
C LEU A 115 9.10 0.55 -8.39
N GLY A 116 10.32 0.88 -8.77
CA GLY A 116 11.46 -0.05 -8.82
C GLY A 116 12.38 0.09 -7.60
N PRO A 117 13.42 -0.75 -7.48
CA PRO A 117 14.33 -0.79 -6.33
C PRO A 117 15.00 0.55 -5.98
N ARG A 118 15.30 1.37 -6.99
CA ARG A 118 15.89 2.71 -6.79
C ARG A 118 14.94 3.71 -6.13
N HIS A 119 13.63 3.45 -6.15
CA HIS A 119 12.60 4.32 -5.58
C HIS A 119 12.31 4.06 -4.10
N ARG A 120 13.14 3.29 -3.37
CA ARG A 120 12.91 3.00 -1.94
C ARG A 120 12.76 4.27 -1.10
N GLN A 121 13.68 5.23 -1.27
CA GLN A 121 13.60 6.49 -0.52
C GLN A 121 12.40 7.33 -0.90
N LEU A 122 12.02 7.32 -2.19
CA LEU A 122 10.80 7.95 -2.68
C LEU A 122 9.59 7.33 -2.00
N ALA A 123 9.48 5.99 -2.02
CA ALA A 123 8.39 5.27 -1.38
C ALA A 123 8.29 5.58 0.12
N ASP A 124 9.40 5.64 0.84
CA ASP A 124 9.43 5.96 2.28
C ASP A 124 8.95 7.40 2.56
N ARG A 125 9.33 8.36 1.72
CA ARG A 125 8.86 9.76 1.87
C ARG A 125 7.36 9.87 1.68
N PHE A 126 6.82 9.26 0.62
CA PHE A 126 5.39 9.25 0.35
C PHE A 126 4.59 8.32 1.27
N ALA A 127 5.25 7.47 2.05
CA ALA A 127 4.66 6.74 3.17
C ALA A 127 4.69 7.53 4.49
N GLY A 128 5.24 8.75 4.51
CA GLY A 128 5.38 9.57 5.71
C GLY A 128 6.46 9.09 6.69
N LEU A 129 7.36 8.19 6.27
CA LEU A 129 8.40 7.62 7.12
C LEU A 129 9.64 8.52 7.23
N PHE A 130 9.86 9.41 6.27
CA PHE A 130 10.97 10.37 6.25
C PHE A 130 10.46 11.80 6.04
N PRO A 131 11.17 12.77 6.64
CA PRO A 131 10.88 14.17 6.39
C PRO A 131 11.16 14.52 4.92
N SER A 132 10.36 15.41 4.36
CA SER A 132 10.50 15.89 2.98
C SER A 132 10.77 17.39 2.95
N PRO A 133 12.01 17.83 3.25
CA PRO A 133 12.36 19.26 3.19
C PRO A 133 12.10 19.80 1.78
N GLY A 134 11.34 20.88 1.67
CA GLY A 134 10.93 21.46 0.39
C GLY A 134 9.70 20.84 -0.25
N GLY A 135 9.09 19.81 0.39
CA GLY A 135 7.90 19.11 -0.10
C GLY A 135 8.18 17.75 -0.70
N LEU A 136 7.15 16.93 -0.81
CA LEU A 136 7.23 15.54 -1.27
C LEU A 136 7.83 15.40 -2.67
N PHE A 137 7.58 16.36 -3.55
CA PHE A 137 7.95 16.34 -4.96
C PHE A 137 9.29 17.05 -5.27
N ALA A 138 9.99 17.60 -4.27
CA ALA A 138 11.15 18.48 -4.49
C ALA A 138 12.43 17.76 -4.94
N LEU A 139 12.58 16.48 -4.65
CA LEU A 139 13.88 15.78 -4.76
C LEU A 139 14.02 14.82 -5.95
N ASP A 140 12.98 14.62 -6.74
CA ASP A 140 12.97 13.65 -7.84
C ASP A 140 12.63 14.35 -9.17
N THR A 141 12.85 13.62 -10.26
CA THR A 141 12.44 14.08 -11.59
C THR A 141 11.04 13.53 -11.89
N TRP A 142 10.14 14.42 -12.26
CA TRP A 142 8.73 14.12 -12.49
C TRP A 142 8.36 14.35 -13.95
N ALA A 143 7.55 13.46 -14.49
CA ALA A 143 6.82 13.67 -15.73
C ALA A 143 5.39 14.13 -15.38
N GLU A 144 5.00 15.28 -15.90
CA GLU A 144 3.65 15.81 -15.70
C GLU A 144 2.66 15.04 -16.57
N THR A 145 1.55 14.63 -15.99
CA THR A 145 0.44 13.98 -16.69
C THR A 145 -0.89 14.62 -16.32
N PRO A 146 -1.94 14.42 -17.13
CA PRO A 146 -3.28 14.90 -16.80
C PRO A 146 -3.85 14.28 -15.50
N TYR A 147 -3.23 13.19 -15.01
CA TYR A 147 -3.67 12.41 -13.85
C TYR A 147 -2.85 12.71 -12.59
N GLY A 148 -1.81 13.53 -12.70
CA GLY A 148 -0.87 13.86 -11.65
C GLY A 148 0.57 13.55 -12.05
N PRO A 149 1.57 14.06 -11.31
CA PRO A 149 2.99 13.83 -11.62
C PRO A 149 3.38 12.38 -11.35
N VAL A 150 4.17 11.78 -12.26
CA VAL A 150 4.73 10.44 -12.10
C VAL A 150 6.24 10.48 -12.11
N PRO A 151 6.98 9.61 -11.39
CA PRO A 151 8.43 9.56 -11.50
C PRO A 151 8.83 9.31 -12.96
N ALA A 152 9.71 10.15 -13.50
CA ALA A 152 10.09 10.09 -14.91
C ALA A 152 10.73 8.76 -15.33
N ASP A 153 11.24 8.02 -14.36
CA ASP A 153 11.90 6.73 -14.50
C ASP A 153 11.10 5.56 -13.89
N ALA A 154 9.81 5.74 -13.69
CA ALA A 154 8.93 4.65 -13.23
C ALA A 154 8.90 3.49 -14.22
N GLY A 155 8.77 2.25 -13.75
CA GLY A 155 8.66 1.04 -14.57
C GLY A 155 7.37 0.94 -15.38
N GLY A 156 6.50 1.90 -15.22
CA GLY A 156 5.21 2.04 -15.87
C GLY A 156 4.25 2.80 -14.98
N TRP A 157 3.17 3.29 -15.57
CA TRP A 157 2.11 3.97 -14.82
C TRP A 157 0.77 3.86 -15.54
N SER A 158 -0.30 4.02 -14.78
CA SER A 158 -1.66 4.13 -15.32
C SER A 158 -2.30 5.45 -14.88
N GLY A 159 -3.02 6.09 -15.81
CA GLY A 159 -3.93 7.19 -15.53
C GLY A 159 -5.33 6.67 -15.29
N CYS A 160 -5.91 7.06 -14.16
CA CYS A 160 -7.17 6.50 -13.67
C CYS A 160 -8.20 7.61 -13.45
N ARG A 161 -9.45 7.32 -13.79
CA ARG A 161 -10.62 8.11 -13.44
C ARG A 161 -11.30 7.48 -12.23
N LEU A 162 -11.58 8.27 -11.21
CA LEU A 162 -12.33 7.82 -10.04
C LEU A 162 -13.77 7.43 -10.45
N ASP A 163 -14.20 6.25 -10.07
CA ASP A 163 -15.59 5.80 -10.27
C ASP A 163 -16.38 5.79 -8.97
N ALA A 164 -15.78 5.28 -7.90
CA ALA A 164 -16.40 5.22 -6.58
C ALA A 164 -15.34 5.14 -5.47
N ALA A 165 -15.74 5.51 -4.27
CA ALA A 165 -14.99 5.26 -3.07
C ALA A 165 -15.95 4.92 -1.93
N ARG A 166 -15.51 4.04 -1.02
CA ARG A 166 -16.29 3.63 0.16
C ARG A 166 -15.40 3.17 1.28
N GLU A 167 -15.85 3.34 2.50
CA GLU A 167 -15.18 2.79 3.66
C GLU A 167 -15.02 1.26 3.56
N TYR A 168 -13.85 0.76 3.87
CA TYR A 168 -13.54 -0.66 3.90
C TYR A 168 -12.53 -0.99 5.00
N GLY A 169 -13.00 -1.50 6.12
CA GLY A 169 -12.21 -1.66 7.32
C GLY A 169 -11.76 -0.30 7.88
N TRP A 170 -10.46 -0.14 8.05
CA TRP A 170 -9.84 1.13 8.50
C TRP A 170 -9.38 2.01 7.34
N GLY A 171 -9.67 1.65 6.11
CA GLY A 171 -9.25 2.37 4.92
C GLY A 171 -10.42 2.75 4.04
N LEU A 172 -10.12 3.48 3.00
CA LEU A 172 -11.02 3.83 1.91
C LEU A 172 -10.69 2.95 0.70
N LEU A 173 -11.66 2.15 0.25
CA LEU A 173 -11.57 1.43 -1.01
C LEU A 173 -11.90 2.38 -2.15
N VAL A 174 -10.91 2.62 -2.99
CA VAL A 174 -11.05 3.42 -4.22
C VAL A 174 -11.23 2.48 -5.41
N GLU A 175 -12.24 2.75 -6.21
CA GLU A 175 -12.56 2.04 -7.46
C GLU A 175 -12.40 3.00 -8.63
N ALA A 176 -11.66 2.58 -9.66
CA ALA A 176 -11.36 3.45 -10.78
C ALA A 176 -11.35 2.73 -12.11
N THR A 177 -11.65 3.46 -13.19
CA THR A 177 -11.44 3.06 -14.56
C THR A 177 -10.04 3.50 -15.02
N ILE A 178 -9.29 2.60 -15.63
CA ILE A 178 -8.00 2.91 -16.25
C ILE A 178 -8.27 3.53 -17.62
N GLU A 179 -7.80 4.76 -17.83
CA GLU A 179 -7.96 5.52 -19.08
C GLU A 179 -6.67 5.58 -19.92
N SER A 180 -5.51 5.38 -19.28
CA SER A 180 -4.21 5.41 -19.93
C SER A 180 -3.25 4.45 -19.25
N VAL A 181 -2.41 3.77 -20.03
CA VAL A 181 -1.36 2.87 -19.54
C VAL A 181 -0.07 3.13 -20.29
N THR A 182 1.01 3.23 -19.55
CA THR A 182 2.38 3.22 -20.10
C THR A 182 3.16 2.16 -19.34
N VAL A 183 3.77 1.23 -20.06
CA VAL A 183 4.62 0.17 -19.48
C VAL A 183 6.00 0.28 -20.09
N THR A 184 7.02 0.18 -19.27
CA THR A 184 8.43 0.13 -19.69
C THR A 184 8.93 -1.29 -19.48
N ASP A 185 9.50 -1.87 -20.51
CA ASP A 185 10.10 -3.20 -20.44
C ASP A 185 11.29 -3.21 -19.45
N ASP A 186 11.50 -4.33 -18.77
CA ASP A 186 12.68 -4.65 -17.94
C ASP A 186 12.92 -3.81 -16.67
N THR A 187 11.93 -3.15 -16.13
CA THR A 187 12.10 -2.49 -14.81
C THR A 187 11.76 -3.46 -13.67
N PRO A 188 12.73 -3.82 -12.80
CA PRO A 188 12.45 -4.65 -11.64
C PRO A 188 11.43 -4.01 -10.72
N ALA A 189 10.49 -4.80 -10.21
CA ALA A 189 9.47 -4.32 -9.28
C ALA A 189 10.03 -4.18 -7.85
N LEU A 190 9.64 -3.11 -7.16
CA LEU A 190 9.81 -2.98 -5.72
C LEU A 190 8.65 -3.68 -5.02
N LEU A 191 8.97 -4.61 -4.12
CA LEU A 191 7.97 -5.32 -3.34
C LEU A 191 8.05 -4.93 -1.86
N HIS A 192 6.91 -4.96 -1.19
CA HIS A 192 6.84 -4.87 0.26
C HIS A 192 6.46 -6.23 0.85
N TYR A 193 7.30 -6.75 1.76
CA TYR A 193 7.10 -8.04 2.43
C TYR A 193 7.61 -8.00 3.87
N ARG A 194 6.76 -8.32 4.83
CA ARG A 194 7.07 -8.34 6.27
C ARG A 194 7.66 -7.04 6.82
N GLY A 195 7.22 -5.88 6.30
CA GLY A 195 7.71 -4.58 6.73
C GLY A 195 9.02 -4.15 6.06
N HIS A 196 9.50 -4.86 5.04
CA HIS A 196 10.73 -4.56 4.32
C HIS A 196 10.50 -4.51 2.81
N TYR A 197 11.26 -3.68 2.14
CA TYR A 197 11.33 -3.73 0.69
C TYR A 197 12.15 -4.93 0.23
N ARG A 198 11.70 -5.54 -0.86
CA ARG A 198 12.34 -6.67 -1.53
C ARG A 198 12.41 -6.39 -3.02
N GLU A 199 13.37 -7.00 -3.68
CA GLU A 199 13.53 -7.01 -5.13
C GLU A 199 13.27 -8.43 -5.63
N LEU A 200 12.67 -8.54 -6.81
CA LEU A 200 12.67 -9.81 -7.53
C LEU A 200 14.02 -9.93 -8.22
N THR A 201 14.80 -10.93 -7.82
CA THR A 201 15.99 -11.35 -8.56
C THR A 201 15.54 -12.40 -9.56
N THR A 202 15.72 -12.12 -10.84
CA THR A 202 15.57 -13.10 -11.93
C THR A 202 16.76 -14.02 -11.97
#